data_e8825e69af34aea1d883b9fb491c00ac
#
_entry.id   e8825e69af34aea1d883b9fb491c00ac
#
_cell.length_a   1.000
_cell.length_b   1.000
_cell.length_c   1.000
_cell.angle_alpha   90.00
_cell.angle_beta   90.00
_cell.angle_gamma   90.00
#
_symmetry.space_group_name_H-M   'P 1'
#
loop_
_entity.id
_entity.type
_entity.pdbx_description
1 polymer ?
#
loop_
_entity_poly.entity_id
_entity_poly.type
_entity_poly.pdbx_seq_one_letter_code
_entity_poly.pdbx_strand_id
1 'polypeptide(L)'
;MLVDALGEDVEKKKRGDRVYPAYHIIDFSAMTEIAAEITPATDADFHRTAQDGWQTNWLSDYIQNPQLQKYALKITATGELVGLGAYRDMPEGVLVYVEYIESAPHSNPTMSTSRKYRGIGAALLAYGVQLSVDFGYGGTIYLKAKTSEIREHYIRDFGAISFSHRDPFLLLIDGDAAKNLLFQFMKEES
;
A
#
# COMPACT_ATOMS: atom_id res chain seq x y z
N MET A 1 20.61 33.02 20.31
CA MET A 1 20.79 32.35 19.01
C MET A 1 21.21 30.91 19.27
N LEU A 2 20.25 30.08 19.71
CA LEU A 2 20.43 28.65 20.07
C LEU A 2 19.09 27.96 20.14
N VAL A 3 18.28 27.99 19.06
CA VAL A 3 16.92 27.36 19.03
C VAL A 3 16.67 26.47 17.81
N ASP A 4 17.59 26.41 16.83
CA ASP A 4 17.29 25.72 15.55
C ASP A 4 17.86 24.29 15.39
N ALA A 5 18.63 23.79 16.35
CA ALA A 5 19.24 22.45 16.25
C ALA A 5 18.39 21.31 16.86
N LEU A 6 17.35 21.62 17.65
CA LEU A 6 16.53 20.61 18.34
C LEU A 6 15.23 20.27 17.60
N GLY A 7 14.83 21.06 16.61
CA GLY A 7 13.61 20.86 15.84
C GLY A 7 13.72 19.76 14.77
N GLU A 8 14.85 19.71 14.08
CA GLU A 8 15.02 18.74 12.97
C GLU A 8 15.27 17.29 13.42
N ASP A 9 15.91 17.11 14.59
CA ASP A 9 16.14 15.76 15.14
C ASP A 9 14.89 15.12 15.73
N VAL A 10 13.93 15.92 16.22
CA VAL A 10 12.67 15.42 16.77
C VAL A 10 11.70 14.95 15.66
N GLU A 11 11.71 15.61 14.49
CA GLU A 11 10.91 15.19 13.35
C GLU A 11 11.47 13.93 12.66
N LYS A 12 12.78 13.78 12.55
CA LYS A 12 13.42 12.57 12.01
C LYS A 12 13.24 11.35 12.90
N LYS A 13 13.21 11.52 14.22
CA LYS A 13 13.00 10.41 15.17
C LYS A 13 11.55 9.92 15.20
N LYS A 14 10.56 10.76 14.83
CA LYS A 14 9.14 10.36 14.74
C LYS A 14 8.81 9.51 13.50
N ARG A 15 9.64 9.48 12.47
CA ARG A 15 9.41 8.69 11.24
C ARG A 15 9.91 7.25 11.32
N GLY A 16 10.82 6.91 12.25
CA GLY A 16 11.48 5.60 12.34
C GLY A 16 10.86 4.59 13.32
N ASP A 17 10.09 5.06 14.31
CA ASP A 17 9.68 4.24 15.47
C ASP A 17 8.16 4.02 15.56
N ARG A 18 7.38 4.28 14.51
CA ARG A 18 5.96 3.94 14.53
C ARG A 18 5.79 2.46 14.25
N VAL A 19 5.41 1.73 15.28
CA VAL A 19 4.90 0.35 15.15
C VAL A 19 3.54 0.46 14.46
N TYR A 20 3.48 0.12 13.18
CA TYR A 20 2.21 0.00 12.46
C TYR A 20 1.49 -1.25 12.93
N PRO A 21 0.15 -1.23 13.05
CA PRO A 21 -0.60 -2.40 13.43
C PRO A 21 -0.35 -3.55 12.45
N ALA A 22 -0.39 -4.77 12.94
CA ALA A 22 -0.29 -5.95 12.09
C ALA A 22 -1.46 -5.97 11.11
N TYR A 23 -1.16 -6.10 9.83
CA TYR A 23 -2.18 -6.32 8.80
C TYR A 23 -2.62 -7.78 8.86
N HIS A 24 -3.90 -8.03 8.64
CA HIS A 24 -4.45 -9.38 8.57
C HIS A 24 -4.93 -9.65 7.15
N ILE A 25 -4.38 -10.68 6.54
CA ILE A 25 -4.81 -11.18 5.23
C ILE A 25 -5.35 -12.61 5.40
N ILE A 26 -6.05 -13.10 4.40
CA ILE A 26 -6.70 -14.41 4.48
C ILE A 26 -5.84 -15.44 3.74
N ASP A 27 -5.40 -16.48 4.45
CA ASP A 27 -4.93 -17.72 3.83
C ASP A 27 -6.14 -18.46 3.26
N PHE A 28 -6.21 -18.53 1.93
CA PHE A 28 -7.38 -19.05 1.25
C PHE A 28 -7.51 -20.58 1.36
N SER A 29 -6.41 -21.28 1.56
CA SER A 29 -6.42 -22.74 1.71
C SER A 29 -6.95 -23.17 3.08
N ALA A 30 -6.59 -22.43 4.11
CA ALA A 30 -7.00 -22.68 5.49
C ALA A 30 -8.27 -21.91 5.89
N MET A 31 -8.69 -20.92 5.08
CA MET A 31 -9.79 -19.97 5.37
C MET A 31 -9.61 -19.26 6.72
N THR A 32 -8.35 -18.96 7.06
CA THR A 32 -7.97 -18.30 8.32
C THR A 32 -7.29 -16.97 8.06
N GLU A 33 -7.45 -16.04 9.00
CA GLU A 33 -6.66 -14.81 9.02
C GLU A 33 -5.24 -15.11 9.46
N ILE A 34 -4.27 -14.53 8.77
CA ILE A 34 -2.86 -14.60 9.10
C ILE A 34 -2.28 -13.20 9.21
N ALA A 35 -1.38 -13.01 10.16
CA ALA A 35 -0.70 -11.73 10.37
C ALA A 35 0.33 -11.47 9.27
N ALA A 36 0.33 -10.24 8.79
CA ALA A 36 1.31 -9.73 7.84
C ALA A 36 1.80 -8.34 8.30
N GLU A 37 3.00 -7.99 7.93
CA GLU A 37 3.61 -6.70 8.24
C GLU A 37 3.99 -5.95 6.97
N ILE A 38 3.93 -4.63 7.02
CA ILE A 38 4.42 -3.78 5.93
C ILE A 38 5.68 -3.07 6.41
N THR A 39 6.78 -3.30 5.71
CA THR A 39 8.09 -2.72 5.99
C THR A 39 8.66 -2.04 4.74
N PRO A 40 9.63 -1.12 4.87
CA PRO A 40 10.35 -0.63 3.71
C PRO A 40 10.89 -1.79 2.87
N ALA A 41 10.62 -1.75 1.56
CA ALA A 41 11.10 -2.79 0.65
C ALA A 41 12.62 -2.72 0.47
N THR A 42 13.26 -3.87 0.39
CA THR A 42 14.70 -4.02 0.24
C THR A 42 15.09 -4.43 -1.18
N ASP A 43 16.37 -4.28 -1.54
CA ASP A 43 16.87 -4.75 -2.82
C ASP A 43 16.64 -6.26 -3.00
N ALA A 44 16.72 -7.03 -1.92
CA ALA A 44 16.43 -8.47 -1.94
C ALA A 44 14.97 -8.75 -2.32
N ASP A 45 14.03 -7.92 -1.85
CA ASP A 45 12.62 -8.04 -2.21
C ASP A 45 12.42 -7.80 -3.72
N PHE A 46 13.07 -6.77 -4.27
CA PHE A 46 12.97 -6.46 -5.70
C PHE A 46 13.59 -7.55 -6.58
N HIS A 47 14.76 -8.08 -6.22
CA HIS A 47 15.39 -9.17 -6.96
C HIS A 47 14.53 -10.43 -6.93
N ARG A 48 13.86 -10.71 -5.80
CA ARG A 48 12.95 -11.84 -5.68
C ARG A 48 11.78 -11.74 -6.67
N THR A 49 11.24 -10.54 -6.91
CA THR A 49 10.13 -10.37 -7.87
C THR A 49 10.50 -10.82 -9.28
N ALA A 50 11.72 -10.55 -9.71
CA ALA A 50 12.21 -10.99 -11.03
C ALA A 50 12.33 -12.51 -11.13
N GLN A 51 12.71 -13.19 -10.05
CA GLN A 51 12.81 -14.64 -9.98
C GLN A 51 11.44 -15.32 -9.93
N ASP A 52 10.49 -14.73 -9.20
CA ASP A 52 9.15 -15.29 -8.95
C ASP A 52 8.14 -14.93 -10.06
N GLY A 53 8.54 -14.18 -11.09
CA GLY A 53 7.71 -13.88 -12.26
C GLY A 53 6.58 -12.87 -12.00
N TRP A 54 6.82 -11.83 -11.20
CA TRP A 54 5.87 -10.74 -11.01
C TRP A 54 5.64 -9.97 -12.32
N GLN A 55 4.46 -9.40 -12.51
CA GLN A 55 4.09 -8.70 -13.74
C GLN A 55 4.83 -7.37 -13.91
N THR A 56 5.04 -6.65 -12.80
CA THR A 56 5.74 -5.36 -12.80
C THR A 56 7.25 -5.60 -12.68
N ASN A 57 8.03 -4.91 -13.50
CA ASN A 57 9.48 -4.88 -13.33
C ASN A 57 9.85 -3.94 -12.17
N TRP A 58 9.87 -4.48 -10.95
CA TRP A 58 10.20 -3.75 -9.72
C TRP A 58 11.65 -3.25 -9.67
N LEU A 59 12.51 -3.69 -10.56
CA LEU A 59 13.89 -3.21 -10.75
C LEU A 59 14.02 -2.10 -11.80
N SER A 60 12.92 -1.69 -12.45
CA SER A 60 12.96 -0.62 -13.45
C SER A 60 13.34 0.73 -12.85
N ASP A 61 14.03 1.56 -13.64
CA ASP A 61 14.41 2.93 -13.23
C ASP A 61 13.21 3.77 -12.80
N TYR A 62 12.03 3.53 -13.41
CA TYR A 62 10.81 4.21 -13.06
C TYR A 62 10.40 3.93 -11.61
N ILE A 63 10.40 2.66 -11.20
CA ILE A 63 10.05 2.25 -9.82
C ILE A 63 11.19 2.58 -8.85
N GLN A 64 12.43 2.46 -9.29
CA GLN A 64 13.59 2.79 -8.46
C GLN A 64 13.81 4.29 -8.28
N ASN A 65 12.95 5.12 -8.87
CA ASN A 65 12.93 6.57 -8.65
C ASN A 65 12.90 6.88 -7.13
N PRO A 66 13.84 7.71 -6.62
CA PRO A 66 13.92 8.05 -5.20
C PRO A 66 12.71 8.83 -4.65
N GLN A 67 11.87 9.40 -5.52
CA GLN A 67 10.61 10.03 -5.11
C GLN A 67 9.52 9.02 -4.74
N LEU A 68 9.69 7.74 -5.10
CA LEU A 68 8.76 6.68 -4.73
C LEU A 68 9.22 6.00 -3.44
N GLN A 69 8.34 6.01 -2.45
CA GLN A 69 8.51 5.21 -1.24
C GLN A 69 7.98 3.80 -1.52
N LYS A 70 8.80 2.79 -1.32
CA LYS A 70 8.51 1.39 -1.65
C LYS A 70 8.40 0.57 -0.38
N TYR A 71 7.34 -0.23 -0.29
CA TYR A 71 7.05 -1.06 0.88
C TYR A 71 6.68 -2.47 0.46
N ALA A 72 7.08 -3.42 1.30
CA ALA A 72 6.83 -4.85 1.13
C ALA A 72 5.86 -5.35 2.19
N LEU A 73 4.80 -6.03 1.77
CA LEU A 73 3.91 -6.78 2.64
C LEU A 73 4.43 -8.22 2.74
N LYS A 74 4.72 -8.64 3.95
CA LYS A 74 5.29 -9.97 4.26
C LYS A 74 4.46 -10.69 5.31
N ILE A 75 4.35 -12.01 5.18
CA ILE A 75 3.75 -12.84 6.24
C ILE A 75 4.65 -12.78 7.46
N THR A 76 4.11 -12.37 8.61
CA THR A 76 4.90 -12.17 9.84
C THR A 76 5.61 -13.45 10.29
N ALA A 77 4.94 -14.59 10.20
CA ALA A 77 5.48 -15.86 10.66
C ALA A 77 6.60 -16.43 9.78
N THR A 78 6.62 -16.14 8.48
CA THR A 78 7.53 -16.79 7.52
C THR A 78 8.46 -15.82 6.79
N GLY A 79 8.16 -14.52 6.82
CA GLY A 79 8.85 -13.52 5.99
C GLY A 79 8.54 -13.66 4.48
N GLU A 80 7.53 -14.45 4.10
CA GLU A 80 7.13 -14.62 2.70
C GLU A 80 6.66 -13.27 2.11
N LEU A 81 7.28 -12.83 1.02
CA LEU A 81 6.87 -11.64 0.30
C LEU A 81 5.58 -11.92 -0.46
N VAL A 82 4.50 -11.23 -0.11
CA VAL A 82 3.17 -11.43 -0.71
C VAL A 82 2.64 -10.23 -1.46
N GLY A 83 3.19 -9.05 -1.24
CA GLY A 83 2.79 -7.83 -1.93
C GLY A 83 3.86 -6.74 -1.92
N LEU A 84 3.80 -5.86 -2.89
CA LEU A 84 4.63 -4.65 -2.98
C LEU A 84 3.76 -3.44 -3.30
N GLY A 85 4.10 -2.31 -2.71
CA GLY A 85 3.51 -1.01 -2.99
C GLY A 85 4.55 0.08 -3.20
N ALA A 86 4.30 0.96 -4.16
CA ALA A 86 5.08 2.16 -4.43
C ALA A 86 4.17 3.39 -4.34
N TYR A 87 4.57 4.35 -3.54
CA TYR A 87 3.77 5.52 -3.16
C TYR A 87 4.56 6.79 -3.38
N ARG A 88 3.87 7.83 -3.82
CA ARG A 88 4.43 9.16 -3.99
C ARG A 88 3.75 10.12 -3.03
N ASP A 89 4.56 10.84 -2.27
CA ASP A 89 4.11 12.00 -1.50
C ASP A 89 3.77 13.15 -2.45
N MET A 90 2.56 13.69 -2.35
CA MET A 90 2.05 14.78 -3.18
C MET A 90 1.60 15.95 -2.30
N PRO A 91 2.54 16.67 -1.67
CA PRO A 91 2.22 17.74 -0.70
C PRO A 91 1.39 18.87 -1.31
N GLU A 92 1.59 19.20 -2.58
CA GLU A 92 0.81 20.22 -3.28
C GLU A 92 -0.67 19.84 -3.46
N GLY A 93 -0.94 18.52 -3.59
CA GLY A 93 -2.30 17.97 -3.67
C GLY A 93 -2.88 17.57 -2.31
N VAL A 94 -2.09 17.64 -1.24
CA VAL A 94 -2.46 17.19 0.12
C VAL A 94 -2.96 15.74 0.11
N LEU A 95 -2.22 14.86 -0.58
CA LEU A 95 -2.58 13.46 -0.76
C LEU A 95 -1.35 12.57 -1.01
N VAL A 96 -1.55 11.26 -0.94
CA VAL A 96 -0.58 10.26 -1.38
C VAL A 96 -1.06 9.62 -2.69
N TYR A 97 -0.20 9.59 -3.69
CA TYR A 97 -0.45 8.86 -4.92
C TYR A 97 0.03 7.41 -4.77
N VAL A 98 -0.89 6.47 -4.92
CA VAL A 98 -0.60 5.04 -4.99
C VAL A 98 -0.18 4.73 -6.42
N GLU A 99 1.13 4.75 -6.67
CA GLU A 99 1.71 4.62 -8.01
C GLU A 99 1.58 3.19 -8.53
N TYR A 100 1.96 2.21 -7.70
CA TYR A 100 1.85 0.78 -7.98
C TYR A 100 1.50 0.00 -6.72
N ILE A 101 0.63 -0.96 -6.87
CA ILE A 101 0.43 -2.06 -5.91
C ILE A 101 0.33 -3.36 -6.68
N GLU A 102 0.97 -4.40 -6.19
CA GLU A 102 0.94 -5.72 -6.80
C GLU A 102 0.98 -6.83 -5.75
N SER A 103 0.17 -7.85 -5.95
CA SER A 103 0.22 -9.09 -5.18
C SER A 103 1.17 -10.09 -5.85
N ALA A 104 1.83 -10.91 -5.05
CA ALA A 104 2.66 -12.01 -5.54
C ALA A 104 1.90 -12.90 -6.54
N PRO A 105 2.56 -13.50 -7.55
CA PRO A 105 1.91 -14.24 -8.64
C PRO A 105 0.91 -15.30 -8.17
N HIS A 106 1.25 -16.06 -7.12
CA HIS A 106 0.35 -17.09 -6.54
C HIS A 106 -0.93 -16.52 -5.87
N SER A 107 -1.00 -15.22 -5.67
CA SER A 107 -2.14 -14.52 -5.04
C SER A 107 -2.73 -13.43 -5.92
N ASN A 108 -2.13 -13.19 -7.09
CA ASN A 108 -2.60 -12.21 -8.05
C ASN A 108 -3.80 -12.77 -8.85
N PRO A 109 -4.99 -12.13 -8.81
CA PRO A 109 -6.18 -12.64 -9.48
C PRO A 109 -6.07 -12.67 -11.00
N THR A 110 -5.13 -11.92 -11.60
CA THR A 110 -4.90 -11.93 -13.05
C THR A 110 -3.94 -13.04 -13.49
N MET A 111 -3.21 -13.65 -12.57
CA MET A 111 -2.19 -14.67 -12.84
C MET A 111 -2.58 -16.06 -12.34
N SER A 112 -3.39 -16.15 -11.29
CA SER A 112 -3.75 -17.41 -10.66
C SER A 112 -5.26 -17.52 -10.46
N THR A 113 -5.82 -18.64 -10.89
CA THR A 113 -7.22 -19.00 -10.64
C THR A 113 -7.43 -19.52 -9.21
N SER A 114 -6.38 -20.08 -8.60
CA SER A 114 -6.36 -20.55 -7.21
C SER A 114 -5.41 -19.69 -6.38
N ARG A 115 -5.95 -18.61 -5.84
CA ARG A 115 -5.16 -17.66 -5.04
C ARG A 115 -4.80 -18.24 -3.67
N LYS A 116 -3.52 -18.11 -3.30
CA LYS A 116 -3.04 -18.53 -1.97
C LYS A 116 -3.54 -17.60 -0.87
N TYR A 117 -3.44 -16.28 -1.10
CA TYR A 117 -3.85 -15.26 -0.13
C TYR A 117 -4.83 -14.27 -0.74
N ARG A 118 -5.68 -13.66 0.11
CA ARG A 118 -6.60 -12.58 -0.22
C ARG A 118 -6.40 -11.39 0.71
N GLY A 119 -6.80 -10.19 0.24
CA GLY A 119 -6.72 -8.96 1.02
C GLY A 119 -5.40 -8.19 0.85
N ILE A 120 -4.44 -8.69 0.07
CA ILE A 120 -3.14 -8.05 -0.16
C ILE A 120 -3.30 -6.64 -0.74
N GLY A 121 -4.08 -6.50 -1.81
CA GLY A 121 -4.32 -5.20 -2.45
C GLY A 121 -4.99 -4.21 -1.52
N ALA A 122 -5.99 -4.68 -0.73
CA ALA A 122 -6.67 -3.86 0.27
C ALA A 122 -5.72 -3.40 1.39
N ALA A 123 -4.83 -4.30 1.88
CA ALA A 123 -3.81 -3.96 2.87
C ALA A 123 -2.84 -2.90 2.35
N LEU A 124 -2.39 -3.01 1.11
CA LEU A 124 -1.51 -2.02 0.48
C LEU A 124 -2.21 -0.67 0.26
N LEU A 125 -3.50 -0.65 -0.10
CA LEU A 125 -4.29 0.59 -0.16
C LEU A 125 -4.46 1.21 1.22
N ALA A 126 -4.79 0.41 2.25
CA ALA A 126 -4.90 0.88 3.62
C ALA A 126 -3.57 1.49 4.13
N TYR A 127 -2.44 0.90 3.74
CA TYR A 127 -1.13 1.47 4.04
C TYR A 127 -0.91 2.83 3.35
N GLY A 128 -1.36 2.99 2.12
CA GLY A 128 -1.36 4.30 1.44
C GLY A 128 -2.17 5.34 2.19
N VAL A 129 -3.35 4.96 2.72
CA VAL A 129 -4.16 5.81 3.61
C VAL A 129 -3.39 6.16 4.88
N GLN A 130 -2.71 5.18 5.51
CA GLN A 130 -1.91 5.43 6.71
C GLN A 130 -0.76 6.40 6.44
N LEU A 131 -0.03 6.26 5.32
CA LEU A 131 0.99 7.21 4.91
C LEU A 131 0.42 8.63 4.76
N SER A 132 -0.76 8.75 4.15
CA SER A 132 -1.45 10.03 3.98
C SER A 132 -1.82 10.66 5.33
N VAL A 133 -2.27 9.86 6.30
CA VAL A 133 -2.50 10.32 7.69
C VAL A 133 -1.19 10.78 8.34
N ASP A 134 -0.12 10.02 8.18
CA ASP A 134 1.19 10.33 8.76
C ASP A 134 1.82 11.61 8.20
N PHE A 135 1.53 11.93 6.93
CA PHE A 135 1.93 13.19 6.29
C PHE A 135 1.01 14.37 6.63
N GLY A 136 -0.09 14.12 7.36
CA GLY A 136 -1.06 15.16 7.73
C GLY A 136 -2.12 15.44 6.65
N TYR A 137 -2.31 14.55 5.69
CA TYR A 137 -3.26 14.71 4.58
C TYR A 137 -4.63 14.06 4.85
N GLY A 138 -4.90 13.64 6.09
CA GLY A 138 -6.21 13.15 6.51
C GLY A 138 -6.64 11.81 5.91
N GLY A 139 -5.72 11.06 5.32
CA GLY A 139 -6.00 9.75 4.72
C GLY A 139 -6.37 9.79 3.24
N THR A 140 -6.32 10.95 2.58
CA THR A 140 -6.62 11.07 1.16
C THR A 140 -5.57 10.36 0.31
N ILE A 141 -6.00 9.45 -0.53
CA ILE A 141 -5.16 8.78 -1.53
C ILE A 141 -5.77 8.90 -2.93
N TYR A 142 -4.91 8.87 -3.91
CA TYR A 142 -5.21 8.96 -5.32
C TYR A 142 -4.56 7.79 -6.06
N LEU A 143 -5.24 7.22 -7.05
CA LEU A 143 -4.75 6.06 -7.80
C LEU A 143 -5.32 6.04 -9.21
N LYS A 144 -4.67 5.30 -10.11
CA LYS A 144 -5.16 5.04 -11.45
C LYS A 144 -5.45 3.55 -11.65
N ALA A 145 -6.71 3.23 -11.93
CA ALA A 145 -7.10 1.87 -12.29
C ALA A 145 -6.56 1.50 -13.69
N LYS A 146 -6.08 0.26 -13.85
CA LYS A 146 -5.53 -0.23 -15.12
C LYS A 146 -6.62 -0.65 -16.12
N THR A 147 -7.76 -1.14 -15.61
CA THR A 147 -8.88 -1.64 -16.41
C THR A 147 -10.22 -1.20 -15.83
N SER A 148 -11.30 -1.33 -16.60
CA SER A 148 -12.67 -1.04 -16.15
C SER A 148 -13.07 -1.92 -14.97
N GLU A 149 -12.71 -3.19 -14.98
CA GLU A 149 -13.04 -4.14 -13.91
C GLU A 149 -12.35 -3.75 -12.59
N ILE A 150 -11.08 -3.34 -12.65
CA ILE A 150 -10.33 -2.84 -11.48
C ILE A 150 -10.93 -1.53 -10.99
N ARG A 151 -11.32 -0.64 -11.91
CA ARG A 151 -12.01 0.61 -11.56
C ARG A 151 -13.30 0.36 -10.80
N GLU A 152 -14.15 -0.52 -11.33
CA GLU A 152 -15.42 -0.89 -10.69
C GLU A 152 -15.20 -1.56 -9.32
N HIS A 153 -14.18 -2.40 -9.21
CA HIS A 153 -13.76 -3.00 -7.94
C HIS A 153 -13.40 -1.91 -6.90
N TYR A 154 -12.58 -0.93 -7.27
CA TYR A 154 -12.21 0.16 -6.36
C TYR A 154 -13.41 1.01 -5.94
N ILE A 155 -14.32 1.29 -6.85
CA ILE A 155 -15.54 2.06 -6.54
C ILE A 155 -16.47 1.28 -5.62
N ARG A 156 -16.76 0.02 -5.95
CA ARG A 156 -17.70 -0.81 -5.22
C ARG A 156 -17.19 -1.22 -3.84
N ASP A 157 -15.94 -1.66 -3.75
CA ASP A 157 -15.42 -2.33 -2.57
C ASP A 157 -14.67 -1.38 -1.63
N PHE A 158 -14.12 -0.28 -2.14
CA PHE A 158 -13.37 0.70 -1.34
C PHE A 158 -13.95 2.10 -1.34
N GLY A 159 -15.10 2.31 -1.97
CA GLY A 159 -15.74 3.62 -1.98
C GLY A 159 -14.99 4.69 -2.76
N ALA A 160 -14.13 4.27 -3.70
CA ALA A 160 -13.42 5.20 -4.56
C ALA A 160 -14.37 6.01 -5.43
N ILE A 161 -14.05 7.27 -5.67
CA ILE A 161 -14.80 8.15 -6.57
C ILE A 161 -13.95 8.57 -7.77
N SER A 162 -14.59 8.79 -8.92
CA SER A 162 -13.91 9.36 -10.09
C SER A 162 -13.49 10.79 -9.81
N PHE A 163 -12.20 11.05 -9.96
CA PHE A 163 -11.59 12.34 -9.67
C PHE A 163 -11.59 13.27 -10.89
N SER A 164 -11.60 12.74 -12.12
CA SER A 164 -11.45 13.50 -13.33
C SER A 164 -12.49 13.12 -14.38
N HIS A 165 -13.14 14.12 -14.97
CA HIS A 165 -14.02 13.90 -16.14
C HIS A 165 -13.25 13.54 -17.41
N ARG A 166 -11.95 13.88 -17.50
CA ARG A 166 -11.10 13.61 -18.66
C ARG A 166 -10.48 12.21 -18.63
N ASP A 167 -10.24 11.68 -17.43
CA ASP A 167 -9.72 10.32 -17.25
C ASP A 167 -10.54 9.62 -16.16
N PRO A 168 -11.54 8.82 -16.55
CA PRO A 168 -12.41 8.14 -15.60
C PRO A 168 -11.71 7.04 -14.77
N PHE A 169 -10.47 6.67 -15.14
CA PHE A 169 -9.65 5.72 -14.40
C PHE A 169 -8.89 6.35 -13.23
N LEU A 170 -8.86 7.68 -13.16
CA LEU A 170 -8.32 8.40 -12.01
C LEU A 170 -9.34 8.41 -10.87
N LEU A 171 -8.94 7.84 -9.75
CA LEU A 171 -9.80 7.61 -8.59
C LEU A 171 -9.22 8.25 -7.33
N LEU A 172 -10.12 8.71 -6.48
CA LEU A 172 -9.83 9.25 -5.16
C LEU A 172 -10.50 8.40 -4.09
N ILE A 173 -9.80 8.12 -3.00
CA ILE A 173 -10.35 7.55 -1.76
C ILE A 173 -10.05 8.54 -0.65
N ASP A 174 -11.08 9.03 0.02
CA ASP A 174 -10.96 10.00 1.11
C ASP A 174 -12.06 9.82 2.16
N GLY A 175 -12.07 10.67 3.18
CA GLY A 175 -13.12 10.77 4.17
C GLY A 175 -13.47 9.43 4.82
N ASP A 176 -14.76 9.08 4.81
CA ASP A 176 -15.23 7.84 5.44
C ASP A 176 -14.78 6.58 4.69
N ALA A 177 -14.60 6.65 3.37
CA ALA A 177 -14.07 5.53 2.59
C ALA A 177 -12.63 5.19 3.01
N ALA A 178 -11.78 6.20 3.18
CA ALA A 178 -10.42 6.04 3.68
C ALA A 178 -10.39 5.50 5.11
N LYS A 179 -11.23 6.02 6.00
CA LYS A 179 -11.38 5.52 7.38
C LYS A 179 -11.80 4.05 7.42
N ASN A 180 -12.82 3.70 6.65
CA ASN A 180 -13.33 2.32 6.60
C ASN A 180 -12.26 1.35 6.10
N LEU A 181 -11.49 1.75 5.08
CA LEU A 181 -10.40 0.95 4.55
C LEU A 181 -9.30 0.75 5.61
N LEU A 182 -8.94 1.80 6.34
CA LEU A 182 -7.94 1.72 7.39
C LEU A 182 -8.41 0.83 8.56
N PHE A 183 -9.66 0.99 9.03
CA PHE A 183 -10.21 0.22 10.14
C PHE A 183 -10.36 -1.27 9.86
N GLN A 184 -10.46 -1.70 8.60
CA GLN A 184 -10.46 -3.13 8.24
C GLN A 184 -9.20 -3.85 8.71
N PHE A 185 -8.09 -3.14 8.84
CA PHE A 185 -6.78 -3.69 9.19
C PHE A 185 -6.27 -3.28 10.58
N MET A 186 -6.90 -2.26 11.20
CA MET A 186 -6.58 -1.83 12.57
C MET A 186 -7.46 -2.58 13.56
N LYS A 187 -7.24 -3.89 13.73
CA LYS A 187 -7.82 -4.59 14.88
C LYS A 187 -7.05 -4.20 16.13
N GLU A 188 -7.75 -3.72 17.15
CA GLU A 188 -7.18 -3.56 18.48
C GLU A 188 -6.69 -4.93 18.96
N GLU A 189 -5.43 -5.01 19.38
CA GLU A 189 -4.94 -6.16 20.14
C GLU A 189 -5.71 -6.22 21.46
N SER A 190 -6.56 -7.21 21.61
CA SER A 190 -7.33 -7.49 22.82
C SER A 190 -6.49 -8.26 23.82
#